data_01ba2e9911dd4b7517df5ddb0cfe1057
#
_entry.id   01ba2e9911dd4b7517df5ddb0cfe1057
#
_cell.length_a   1.000
_cell.length_b   1.000
_cell.length_c   1.000
_cell.angle_alpha   90.00
_cell.angle_beta   90.00
_cell.angle_gamma   90.00
#
_symmetry.space_group_name_H-M   'P 1'
#
loop_
_entity.id
_entity.type
_entity.pdbx_description
1 polymer ?
#
loop_
_entity_poly.entity_id
_entity_poly.type
_entity_poly.pdbx_seq_one_letter_code
_entity_poly.pdbx_strand_id
1 'polypeptide(L)'
;MSSYKFQVALLCATTAFAFTPARAATTYDGDGQVPQQFVVSGKAAERQHDHISINADTAEKLAKACEAIARKNNSAVVVVVLDPYGLVVHEHRMDGEGWIQVNATEQKARTALRTHAPSHVLTNRNIQDPFTNQNMAGYGLTTQEGGLPIIVNGQLIGAIGVGGIPPAERTATYGEEMCARDALEAVIGPQPPLLPELSAPRNNLPQRGGGGTNP
;
A
#
# COMPACT_ATOMS: atom_id res chain seq x y z
N MET A 1 85.90 3.93 45.04
CA MET A 1 85.30 3.84 43.68
C MET A 1 83.88 3.32 43.83
N SER A 2 82.94 4.27 43.85
CA SER A 2 81.49 3.95 44.09
C SER A 2 80.76 4.20 42.79
N SER A 3 80.17 3.14 42.24
CA SER A 3 79.36 3.19 41.00
C SER A 3 77.91 3.45 41.34
N TYR A 4 77.44 4.61 41.02
CA TYR A 4 76.01 4.93 41.06
C TYR A 4 75.31 4.38 39.82
N LYS A 5 74.32 3.46 40.00
CA LYS A 5 73.44 3.01 38.95
C LYS A 5 72.20 3.85 39.02
N PHE A 6 71.99 4.70 38.02
CA PHE A 6 70.72 5.40 37.77
C PHE A 6 69.76 4.43 37.15
N GLN A 7 68.65 4.11 37.84
CA GLN A 7 67.50 3.45 37.24
C GLN A 7 66.55 4.53 36.80
N VAL A 8 66.33 4.64 35.49
CA VAL A 8 65.29 5.48 34.93
C VAL A 8 63.99 4.59 34.82
N ALA A 9 63.05 4.88 35.66
CA ALA A 9 61.76 4.25 35.56
C ALA A 9 60.91 4.96 34.46
N LEU A 10 60.69 4.29 33.36
CA LEU A 10 59.84 4.76 32.28
C LEU A 10 58.37 4.47 32.65
N LEU A 11 57.61 5.49 33.10
CA LEU A 11 56.20 5.37 33.28
C LEU A 11 55.52 5.43 31.90
N CYS A 12 55.07 4.27 31.41
CA CYS A 12 54.23 4.17 30.25
C CYS A 12 52.77 4.40 30.71
N ALA A 13 52.27 5.62 30.54
CA ALA A 13 50.86 5.92 30.74
C ALA A 13 50.07 5.39 29.55
N THR A 14 49.45 4.23 29.70
CA THR A 14 48.47 3.71 28.73
C THR A 14 47.15 4.44 28.92
N THR A 15 46.89 5.44 28.09
CA THR A 15 45.54 6.00 27.94
C THR A 15 44.67 4.98 27.23
N ALA A 16 43.85 4.30 28.01
CA ALA A 16 42.78 3.46 27.46
C ALA A 16 41.71 4.39 26.83
N PHE A 17 41.74 4.51 25.51
CA PHE A 17 40.60 5.04 24.79
C PHE A 17 39.45 4.06 24.95
N ALA A 18 38.50 4.41 25.81
CA ALA A 18 37.23 3.73 25.86
C ALA A 18 36.48 4.03 24.53
N PHE A 19 36.53 3.09 23.60
CA PHE A 19 35.61 3.07 22.47
C PHE A 19 34.24 2.82 23.05
N THR A 20 33.44 3.87 23.23
CA THR A 20 31.97 3.71 23.32
C THR A 20 31.54 3.21 21.96
N PRO A 21 30.94 2.00 21.88
CA PRO A 21 30.35 1.56 20.61
C PRO A 21 29.32 2.62 20.23
N ALA A 22 29.45 3.16 19.02
CA ALA A 22 28.37 3.99 18.43
C ALA A 22 27.12 3.14 18.50
N ARG A 23 26.17 3.56 19.33
CA ARG A 23 24.86 2.94 19.41
C ARG A 23 24.28 3.04 18.00
N ALA A 24 24.12 1.91 17.33
CA ALA A 24 23.42 1.86 16.06
C ALA A 24 22.13 2.64 16.26
N ALA A 25 21.79 3.51 15.32
CA ALA A 25 20.55 4.24 15.35
C ALA A 25 19.44 3.22 15.55
N THR A 26 18.94 3.16 16.77
CA THR A 26 17.83 2.29 17.10
C THR A 26 16.65 2.76 16.27
N THR A 27 15.92 1.84 15.76
CA THR A 27 14.59 2.00 15.22
C THR A 27 13.91 3.17 15.89
N TYR A 28 13.45 4.11 15.07
CA TYR A 28 12.64 5.24 15.54
C TYR A 28 11.40 4.66 16.19
N ASP A 29 11.37 4.64 17.51
CA ASP A 29 10.27 4.12 18.31
C ASP A 29 9.28 5.21 18.73
N GLY A 30 9.42 6.38 18.14
CA GLY A 30 8.48 7.49 18.33
C GLY A 30 8.47 8.14 19.72
N ASP A 31 9.12 7.52 20.69
CA ASP A 31 8.95 7.93 22.08
C ASP A 31 9.97 8.86 22.64
N GLY A 32 10.93 9.08 21.95
CA GLY A 32 11.85 9.34 23.03
C GLY A 32 12.50 10.64 23.08
N GLN A 33 12.66 11.26 22.03
CA GLN A 33 13.59 12.38 22.05
C GLN A 33 13.07 13.63 21.34
N VAL A 34 11.91 13.54 20.71
CA VAL A 34 11.29 14.70 20.08
C VAL A 34 10.35 15.36 21.10
N PRO A 35 10.55 16.63 21.45
CA PRO A 35 9.64 17.34 22.33
C PRO A 35 8.20 17.30 21.80
N GLN A 36 7.26 17.04 22.68
CA GLN A 36 5.85 16.85 22.32
C GLN A 36 5.23 18.02 21.55
N GLN A 37 5.76 19.21 21.71
CA GLN A 37 5.34 20.39 20.97
C GLN A 37 5.60 20.32 19.46
N PHE A 38 6.49 19.42 19.02
CA PHE A 38 6.84 19.24 17.60
C PHE A 38 6.18 18.01 16.99
N VAL A 39 5.45 17.23 17.76
CA VAL A 39 4.79 16.02 17.29
C VAL A 39 3.28 16.14 17.36
N VAL A 40 2.61 15.44 16.47
CA VAL A 40 1.15 15.33 16.51
C VAL A 40 0.75 14.51 17.74
N SER A 41 -0.23 14.98 18.51
CA SER A 41 -0.68 14.32 19.73
C SER A 41 -2.20 14.19 19.81
N GLY A 42 -2.71 13.41 20.79
CA GLY A 42 -4.13 13.19 21.02
C GLY A 42 -4.82 12.51 19.84
N LYS A 43 -6.10 12.84 19.61
CA LYS A 43 -6.92 12.25 18.54
C LYS A 43 -6.33 12.42 17.13
N ALA A 44 -5.48 13.40 16.91
CA ALA A 44 -4.80 13.56 15.64
C ALA A 44 -3.69 12.49 15.46
N ALA A 45 -2.95 12.19 16.52
CA ALA A 45 -1.94 11.13 16.54
C ALA A 45 -2.57 9.75 16.36
N GLU A 46 -3.74 9.49 16.95
CA GLU A 46 -4.48 8.24 16.77
C GLU A 46 -4.89 7.96 15.31
N ARG A 47 -4.94 9.01 14.48
CA ARG A 47 -5.22 8.88 13.04
C ARG A 47 -3.97 8.71 12.19
N GLN A 48 -2.79 8.97 12.75
CA GLN A 48 -1.53 8.63 12.10
C GLN A 48 -1.24 7.17 12.43
N HIS A 49 -1.38 6.33 11.41
CA HIS A 49 -1.13 4.90 11.56
C HIS A 49 0.31 4.69 12.05
N ASP A 50 0.42 4.24 13.29
CA ASP A 50 1.65 3.63 13.77
C ASP A 50 1.91 2.40 12.91
N HIS A 51 2.84 2.52 12.04
CA HIS A 51 3.72 1.58 11.35
C HIS A 51 3.38 0.07 11.36
N ILE A 52 2.14 -0.33 11.60
CA ILE A 52 1.73 -1.72 11.41
C ILE A 52 1.58 -1.94 9.92
N SER A 53 2.49 -2.72 9.39
CA SER A 53 2.57 -3.03 7.97
C SER A 53 2.35 -4.52 7.74
N ILE A 54 1.75 -4.86 6.61
CA ILE A 54 1.70 -6.24 6.15
C ILE A 54 3.13 -6.76 5.93
N ASN A 55 3.41 -7.98 6.37
CA ASN A 55 4.70 -8.62 6.13
C ASN A 55 4.76 -9.35 4.78
N ALA A 56 5.97 -9.62 4.30
CA ALA A 56 6.22 -10.23 3.00
C ALA A 56 5.60 -11.62 2.86
N ASP A 57 5.64 -12.44 3.92
CA ASP A 57 5.09 -13.80 3.88
C ASP A 57 3.57 -13.80 3.68
N THR A 58 2.86 -12.86 4.33
CA THR A 58 1.41 -12.71 4.13
C THR A 58 1.10 -12.17 2.75
N ALA A 59 1.88 -11.19 2.27
CA ALA A 59 1.73 -10.65 0.94
C ALA A 59 1.93 -11.72 -0.17
N GLU A 60 2.93 -12.59 -0.02
CA GLU A 60 3.14 -13.73 -0.92
C GLU A 60 1.98 -14.73 -0.88
N LYS A 61 1.44 -15.02 0.32
CA LYS A 61 0.27 -15.91 0.43
C LYS A 61 -0.95 -15.34 -0.26
N LEU A 62 -1.18 -14.04 -0.17
CA LEU A 62 -2.26 -13.36 -0.89
C LEU A 62 -2.11 -13.52 -2.41
N ALA A 63 -0.90 -13.29 -2.93
CA ALA A 63 -0.63 -13.48 -4.35
C ALA A 63 -0.90 -14.92 -4.78
N LYS A 64 -0.38 -15.90 -4.05
CA LYS A 64 -0.60 -17.34 -4.34
C LYS A 64 -2.07 -17.74 -4.28
N ALA A 65 -2.84 -17.18 -3.34
CA ALA A 65 -4.27 -17.46 -3.26
C ALA A 65 -5.01 -16.92 -4.50
N CYS A 66 -4.70 -15.69 -4.92
CA CYS A 66 -5.28 -15.08 -6.12
C CYS A 66 -4.89 -15.84 -7.40
N GLU A 67 -3.62 -16.23 -7.54
CA GLU A 67 -3.16 -17.07 -8.65
C GLU A 67 -3.91 -18.42 -8.71
N ALA A 68 -4.12 -19.06 -7.57
CA ALA A 68 -4.86 -20.32 -7.52
C ALA A 68 -6.30 -20.17 -8.00
N ILE A 69 -6.94 -19.03 -7.68
CA ILE A 69 -8.28 -18.68 -8.18
C ILE A 69 -8.24 -18.44 -9.69
N ALA A 70 -7.27 -17.67 -10.17
CA ALA A 70 -7.11 -17.39 -11.60
C ALA A 70 -6.90 -18.69 -12.43
N ARG A 71 -6.02 -19.57 -11.98
CA ARG A 71 -5.78 -20.88 -12.64
C ARG A 71 -7.03 -21.74 -12.72
N LYS A 72 -7.90 -21.74 -11.70
CA LYS A 72 -9.18 -22.47 -11.73
C LYS A 72 -10.14 -21.93 -12.80
N ASN A 73 -9.99 -20.65 -13.15
CA ASN A 73 -10.80 -19.99 -14.15
C ASN A 73 -10.09 -19.87 -15.52
N ASN A 74 -8.99 -20.59 -15.72
CA ASN A 74 -8.16 -20.55 -16.94
C ASN A 74 -7.70 -19.14 -17.31
N SER A 75 -7.42 -18.32 -16.31
CA SER A 75 -7.02 -16.92 -16.44
C SER A 75 -5.62 -16.70 -15.86
N ALA A 76 -4.99 -15.60 -16.22
CA ALA A 76 -3.75 -15.12 -15.62
C ALA A 76 -4.01 -13.79 -14.90
N VAL A 77 -3.19 -13.50 -13.89
CA VAL A 77 -3.31 -12.27 -13.13
C VAL A 77 -1.94 -11.69 -12.78
N VAL A 78 -1.94 -10.39 -12.54
CA VAL A 78 -0.90 -9.69 -11.80
C VAL A 78 -1.46 -9.37 -10.41
N VAL A 79 -0.67 -9.60 -9.38
CA VAL A 79 -1.01 -9.24 -8.00
C VAL A 79 0.07 -8.34 -7.45
N VAL A 80 -0.31 -7.21 -6.90
CA VAL A 80 0.58 -6.25 -6.22
C VAL A 80 0.06 -6.01 -4.81
N VAL A 81 0.94 -6.15 -3.83
CA VAL A 81 0.65 -5.84 -2.43
C VAL A 81 1.54 -4.69 -1.97
N LEU A 82 0.92 -3.65 -1.45
CA LEU A 82 1.58 -2.46 -0.94
C LEU A 82 1.50 -2.41 0.58
N ASP A 83 2.51 -1.82 1.20
CA ASP A 83 2.48 -1.41 2.60
C ASP A 83 1.67 -0.11 2.80
N PRO A 84 1.45 0.37 4.03
CA PRO A 84 0.72 1.61 4.30
C PRO A 84 1.36 2.87 3.70
N TYR A 85 2.64 2.82 3.34
CA TYR A 85 3.35 3.93 2.70
C TYR A 85 3.23 3.91 1.17
N GLY A 86 2.70 2.82 0.61
CA GLY A 86 2.56 2.62 -0.82
C GLY A 86 3.81 2.04 -1.48
N LEU A 87 4.70 1.43 -0.69
CA LEU A 87 5.84 0.68 -1.20
C LEU A 87 5.41 -0.75 -1.50
N VAL A 88 5.95 -1.32 -2.57
CA VAL A 88 5.68 -2.70 -2.96
C VAL A 88 6.31 -3.66 -1.96
N VAL A 89 5.49 -4.46 -1.30
CA VAL A 89 5.92 -5.57 -0.42
C VAL A 89 6.06 -6.85 -1.23
N HIS A 90 5.11 -7.10 -2.15
CA HIS A 90 5.14 -8.25 -3.04
C HIS A 90 4.48 -7.91 -4.36
N GLU A 91 5.10 -8.36 -5.45
CA GLU A 91 4.56 -8.30 -6.80
C GLU A 91 4.75 -9.65 -7.47
N HIS A 92 3.68 -10.16 -8.06
CA HIS A 92 3.75 -11.36 -8.87
C HIS A 92 2.98 -11.17 -10.17
N ARG A 93 3.62 -11.51 -11.26
CA ARG A 93 3.04 -11.49 -12.61
C ARG A 93 3.02 -12.91 -13.17
N MET A 94 1.84 -13.44 -13.42
CA MET A 94 1.70 -14.73 -14.11
C MET A 94 2.14 -14.63 -15.57
N ASP A 95 2.54 -15.78 -16.13
CA ASP A 95 2.89 -15.86 -17.55
C ASP A 95 1.72 -15.42 -18.43
N GLY A 96 2.03 -14.65 -19.46
CA GLY A 96 1.05 -14.10 -20.39
C GLY A 96 0.66 -12.64 -20.08
N GLU A 97 0.86 -12.18 -18.86
CA GLU A 97 0.59 -10.80 -18.50
C GLU A 97 1.71 -9.84 -18.91
N GLY A 98 1.33 -8.63 -19.32
CA GLY A 98 2.25 -7.61 -19.79
C GLY A 98 2.54 -6.50 -18.77
N TRP A 99 3.46 -5.62 -19.11
CA TRP A 99 3.84 -4.49 -18.24
C TRP A 99 2.69 -3.52 -17.98
N ILE A 100 1.74 -3.38 -18.93
CA ILE A 100 0.56 -2.52 -18.76
C ILE A 100 -0.26 -3.02 -17.58
N GLN A 101 -0.46 -4.32 -17.47
CA GLN A 101 -1.20 -4.95 -16.37
C GLN A 101 -0.49 -4.75 -15.03
N VAL A 102 0.84 -4.84 -15.01
CA VAL A 102 1.64 -4.55 -13.79
C VAL A 102 1.37 -3.12 -13.31
N ASN A 103 1.56 -2.14 -14.20
CA ASN A 103 1.34 -0.73 -13.84
C ASN A 103 -0.11 -0.44 -13.43
N ALA A 104 -1.08 -0.97 -14.17
CA ALA A 104 -2.49 -0.80 -13.84
C ALA A 104 -2.84 -1.42 -12.49
N THR A 105 -2.28 -2.59 -12.18
CA THR A 105 -2.50 -3.29 -10.91
C THR A 105 -1.92 -2.52 -9.73
N GLU A 106 -0.72 -1.97 -9.88
CA GLU A 106 -0.13 -1.12 -8.87
C GLU A 106 -0.98 0.14 -8.61
N GLN A 107 -1.48 0.78 -9.68
CA GLN A 107 -2.37 1.93 -9.54
C GLN A 107 -3.68 1.57 -8.81
N LYS A 108 -4.24 0.39 -9.03
CA LYS A 108 -5.42 -0.11 -8.29
C LYS A 108 -5.13 -0.25 -6.80
N ALA A 109 -4.00 -0.87 -6.45
CA ALA A 109 -3.57 -0.98 -5.06
C ALA A 109 -3.33 0.40 -4.43
N ARG A 110 -2.65 1.31 -5.13
CA ARG A 110 -2.42 2.70 -4.68
C ARG A 110 -3.73 3.44 -4.46
N THR A 111 -4.70 3.26 -5.36
CA THR A 111 -6.02 3.89 -5.21
C THR A 111 -6.71 3.39 -3.96
N ALA A 112 -6.78 2.08 -3.75
CA ALA A 112 -7.40 1.50 -2.56
C ALA A 112 -6.69 1.94 -1.27
N LEU A 113 -5.37 2.01 -1.29
CA LEU A 113 -4.57 2.50 -0.15
C LEU A 113 -4.89 3.96 0.19
N ARG A 114 -4.97 4.83 -0.81
CA ARG A 114 -5.16 6.27 -0.62
C ARG A 114 -6.59 6.65 -0.28
N THR A 115 -7.56 5.90 -0.79
CA THR A 115 -8.98 6.17 -0.58
C THR A 115 -9.54 5.38 0.60
N HIS A 116 -8.81 4.38 1.11
CA HIS A 116 -9.27 3.42 2.13
C HIS A 116 -10.56 2.69 1.71
N ALA A 117 -10.74 2.53 0.41
CA ALA A 117 -11.92 1.95 -0.21
C ALA A 117 -11.54 1.14 -1.46
N PRO A 118 -12.40 0.26 -1.94
CA PRO A 118 -12.19 -0.40 -3.23
C PRO A 118 -11.92 0.60 -4.35
N SER A 119 -10.99 0.28 -5.24
CA SER A 119 -10.55 1.22 -6.29
C SER A 119 -11.67 1.63 -7.25
N HIS A 120 -12.69 0.79 -7.42
CA HIS A 120 -13.84 1.08 -8.29
C HIS A 120 -14.84 2.10 -7.72
N VAL A 121 -14.82 2.38 -6.43
CA VAL A 121 -15.84 3.24 -5.76
C VAL A 121 -15.96 4.62 -6.40
N LEU A 122 -14.90 5.12 -7.01
CA LEU A 122 -14.90 6.40 -7.70
C LEU A 122 -15.26 6.32 -9.19
N THR A 123 -15.49 5.12 -9.72
CA THR A 123 -15.72 4.91 -11.18
C THR A 123 -16.85 5.77 -11.71
N ASN A 124 -18.01 5.72 -11.09
CA ASN A 124 -19.18 6.48 -11.55
C ASN A 124 -18.96 7.99 -11.44
N ARG A 125 -18.33 8.45 -10.38
CA ARG A 125 -17.99 9.87 -10.23
C ARG A 125 -17.06 10.34 -11.33
N ASN A 126 -16.06 9.57 -11.68
CA ASN A 126 -15.04 9.95 -12.66
C ASN A 126 -15.54 9.83 -14.11
N ILE A 127 -16.47 8.92 -14.39
CA ILE A 127 -17.14 8.87 -15.70
C ILE A 127 -17.93 10.14 -15.94
N GLN A 128 -18.52 10.73 -14.90
CA GLN A 128 -19.33 11.93 -14.99
C GLN A 128 -18.52 13.22 -14.99
N ASP A 129 -17.32 13.19 -14.44
CA ASP A 129 -16.41 14.33 -14.41
C ASP A 129 -15.05 13.94 -15.01
N PRO A 130 -14.85 14.17 -16.31
CA PRO A 130 -13.58 13.88 -16.98
C PRO A 130 -12.37 14.59 -16.37
N PHE A 131 -12.55 15.79 -15.81
CA PHE A 131 -11.46 16.51 -15.14
C PHE A 131 -11.01 15.79 -13.86
N THR A 132 -11.95 15.30 -13.06
CA THR A 132 -11.61 14.50 -11.89
C THR A 132 -10.85 13.23 -12.32
N ASN A 133 -11.28 12.56 -13.39
CA ASN A 133 -10.58 11.40 -13.92
C ASN A 133 -9.14 11.72 -14.36
N GLN A 134 -8.95 12.82 -15.06
CA GLN A 134 -7.62 13.27 -15.50
C GLN A 134 -6.73 13.60 -14.30
N ASN A 135 -7.26 14.26 -13.28
CA ASN A 135 -6.52 14.56 -12.05
C ASN A 135 -6.12 13.29 -11.31
N MET A 136 -7.03 12.32 -11.21
CA MET A 136 -6.74 11.02 -10.57
C MET A 136 -5.59 10.31 -11.30
N ALA A 137 -5.63 10.27 -12.63
CA ALA A 137 -4.56 9.71 -13.44
C ALA A 137 -3.23 10.46 -13.22
N GLY A 138 -3.27 11.79 -13.10
CA GLY A 138 -2.10 12.61 -12.77
C GLY A 138 -1.48 12.29 -11.40
N TYR A 139 -2.27 11.78 -10.45
CA TYR A 139 -1.79 11.31 -9.14
C TYR A 139 -1.37 9.84 -9.15
N GLY A 140 -1.39 9.19 -10.32
CA GLY A 140 -1.10 7.77 -10.44
C GLY A 140 -2.18 6.87 -9.82
N LEU A 141 -3.43 7.36 -9.79
CA LEU A 141 -4.59 6.63 -9.28
C LEU A 141 -5.52 6.24 -10.43
N THR A 142 -6.32 5.21 -10.20
CA THR A 142 -7.27 4.69 -11.19
C THR A 142 -8.62 4.43 -10.55
N THR A 143 -9.65 4.32 -11.38
CA THR A 143 -10.99 3.93 -10.96
C THR A 143 -11.36 2.52 -11.40
N GLN A 144 -10.42 1.80 -11.98
CA GLN A 144 -10.64 0.40 -12.34
C GLN A 144 -10.79 -0.47 -11.09
N GLU A 145 -11.65 -1.47 -11.17
CA GLU A 145 -11.82 -2.47 -10.11
C GLU A 145 -10.57 -3.32 -9.91
N GLY A 146 -10.45 -3.97 -8.77
CA GLY A 146 -9.38 -4.90 -8.45
C GLY A 146 -8.42 -4.42 -7.36
N GLY A 147 -8.54 -3.19 -6.87
CA GLY A 147 -7.80 -2.69 -5.72
C GLY A 147 -8.64 -2.73 -4.45
N LEU A 148 -8.11 -3.34 -3.38
CA LEU A 148 -8.77 -3.40 -2.07
C LEU A 148 -7.81 -2.99 -0.95
N PRO A 149 -8.28 -2.23 0.06
CA PRO A 149 -7.51 -2.01 1.27
C PRO A 149 -7.41 -3.30 2.08
N ILE A 150 -6.29 -3.53 2.74
CA ILE A 150 -6.08 -4.65 3.65
C ILE A 150 -6.32 -4.16 5.06
N ILE A 151 -7.42 -4.60 5.67
CA ILE A 151 -7.86 -4.13 6.98
C ILE A 151 -7.90 -5.30 7.95
N VAL A 152 -7.23 -5.14 9.09
CA VAL A 152 -7.21 -6.11 10.19
C VAL A 152 -7.63 -5.39 11.46
N ASN A 153 -8.66 -5.88 12.12
CA ASN A 153 -9.21 -5.29 13.35
C ASN A 153 -9.48 -3.77 13.23
N GLY A 154 -9.96 -3.35 12.07
CA GLY A 154 -10.24 -1.94 11.78
C GLY A 154 -9.02 -1.09 11.41
N GLN A 155 -7.82 -1.68 11.36
CA GLN A 155 -6.58 -1.00 11.01
C GLN A 155 -6.17 -1.33 9.58
N LEU A 156 -5.84 -0.30 8.81
CA LEU A 156 -5.26 -0.44 7.48
C LEU A 156 -3.79 -0.81 7.59
N ILE A 157 -3.41 -1.98 7.08
CA ILE A 157 -2.03 -2.49 7.12
C ILE A 157 -1.38 -2.55 5.74
N GLY A 158 -2.11 -2.20 4.69
CA GLY A 158 -1.64 -2.22 3.31
C GLY A 158 -2.79 -2.20 2.31
N ALA A 159 -2.49 -2.50 1.07
CA ALA A 159 -3.50 -2.68 0.02
C ALA A 159 -3.05 -3.77 -0.97
N ILE A 160 -4.02 -4.43 -1.58
CA ILE A 160 -3.81 -5.38 -2.66
C ILE A 160 -4.41 -4.83 -3.94
N GLY A 161 -3.73 -5.05 -5.06
CA GLY A 161 -4.24 -4.87 -6.41
C GLY A 161 -4.21 -6.18 -7.18
N VAL A 162 -5.22 -6.41 -7.99
CA VAL A 162 -5.31 -7.52 -8.94
C VAL A 162 -5.66 -6.96 -10.31
N GLY A 163 -4.99 -7.43 -11.34
CA GLY A 163 -5.20 -7.05 -12.74
C GLY A 163 -4.98 -8.23 -13.67
N GLY A 164 -5.36 -8.08 -14.93
CA GLY A 164 -5.12 -9.07 -15.97
C GLY A 164 -6.35 -9.84 -16.42
N ILE A 165 -7.44 -9.85 -15.66
CA ILE A 165 -8.66 -10.56 -16.05
C ILE A 165 -9.43 -9.77 -17.12
N PRO A 166 -9.50 -10.28 -18.36
CA PRO A 166 -10.24 -9.58 -19.41
C PRO A 166 -11.73 -9.41 -19.06
N PRO A 167 -12.37 -8.30 -19.45
CA PRO A 167 -13.80 -8.08 -19.16
C PRO A 167 -14.70 -9.23 -19.62
N ALA A 168 -14.35 -9.90 -20.70
CA ALA A 168 -15.12 -11.03 -21.24
C ALA A 168 -15.07 -12.30 -20.36
N GLU A 169 -14.08 -12.40 -19.48
CA GLU A 169 -13.91 -13.54 -18.56
C GLU A 169 -14.54 -13.26 -17.19
N ARG A 170 -14.96 -12.02 -16.92
CA ARG A 170 -15.55 -11.62 -15.65
C ARG A 170 -16.98 -12.12 -15.53
N THR A 171 -17.33 -12.59 -14.35
CA THR A 171 -18.68 -13.05 -13.99
C THR A 171 -19.11 -12.38 -12.69
N ALA A 172 -20.33 -12.66 -12.25
CA ALA A 172 -20.82 -12.17 -10.95
C ALA A 172 -19.99 -12.67 -9.75
N THR A 173 -19.25 -13.76 -9.92
CA THR A 173 -18.46 -14.41 -8.86
C THR A 173 -16.97 -14.48 -9.16
N TYR A 174 -16.54 -13.98 -10.32
CA TYR A 174 -15.14 -13.97 -10.71
C TYR A 174 -14.78 -12.68 -11.45
N GLY A 175 -13.77 -12.02 -10.98
CA GLY A 175 -13.22 -10.77 -11.50
C GLY A 175 -12.02 -10.37 -10.66
N GLU A 176 -11.38 -9.29 -11.02
CA GLU A 176 -10.17 -8.82 -10.36
C GLU A 176 -10.40 -8.50 -8.88
N GLU A 177 -11.48 -7.79 -8.59
CA GLU A 177 -11.83 -7.41 -7.22
C GLU A 177 -12.30 -8.61 -6.40
N MET A 178 -13.07 -9.52 -7.00
CA MET A 178 -13.49 -10.76 -6.33
C MET A 178 -12.29 -11.64 -6.02
N CYS A 179 -11.32 -11.76 -6.94
CA CYS A 179 -10.07 -12.48 -6.70
C CYS A 179 -9.29 -11.88 -5.51
N ALA A 180 -9.18 -10.55 -5.46
CA ALA A 180 -8.53 -9.85 -4.35
C ALA A 180 -9.26 -10.13 -3.04
N ARG A 181 -10.59 -10.03 -3.03
CA ARG A 181 -11.42 -10.27 -1.85
C ARG A 181 -11.30 -11.69 -1.34
N ASP A 182 -11.47 -12.68 -2.22
CA ASP A 182 -11.42 -14.09 -1.85
C ASP A 182 -10.03 -14.47 -1.31
N ALA A 183 -8.96 -13.89 -1.88
CA ALA A 183 -7.60 -14.07 -1.37
C ALA A 183 -7.44 -13.45 0.03
N LEU A 184 -7.96 -12.24 0.26
CA LEU A 184 -7.93 -11.60 1.58
C LEU A 184 -8.69 -12.42 2.61
N GLU A 185 -9.89 -12.88 2.30
CA GLU A 185 -10.71 -13.69 3.20
C GLU A 185 -10.05 -15.04 3.52
N ALA A 186 -9.42 -15.66 2.53
CA ALA A 186 -8.74 -16.94 2.71
C ALA A 186 -7.46 -16.86 3.56
N VAL A 187 -6.71 -15.76 3.46
CA VAL A 187 -5.38 -15.63 4.10
C VAL A 187 -5.44 -14.86 5.41
N ILE A 188 -6.24 -13.81 5.47
CA ILE A 188 -6.31 -12.89 6.61
C ILE A 188 -7.57 -13.12 7.43
N GLY A 189 -8.67 -13.46 6.78
CA GLY A 189 -9.98 -13.60 7.39
C GLY A 189 -10.97 -12.52 6.94
N PRO A 190 -12.12 -12.39 7.61
CA PRO A 190 -13.19 -11.51 7.18
C PRO A 190 -12.73 -10.08 6.92
N GLN A 191 -13.12 -9.55 5.77
CA GLN A 191 -12.85 -8.17 5.38
C GLN A 191 -14.13 -7.34 5.45
N PRO A 192 -14.02 -6.01 5.56
CA PRO A 192 -15.18 -5.14 5.47
C PRO A 192 -15.98 -5.42 4.19
N PRO A 193 -17.32 -5.27 4.22
CA PRO A 193 -18.14 -5.40 3.02
C PRO A 193 -17.62 -4.48 1.92
N LEU A 194 -17.66 -4.97 0.67
CA LEU A 194 -17.38 -4.12 -0.48
C LEU A 194 -18.39 -2.97 -0.48
N LEU A 195 -17.90 -1.75 -0.55
CA LEU A 195 -18.78 -0.60 -0.69
C LEU A 195 -19.48 -0.71 -2.05
N PRO A 196 -20.81 -0.53 -2.09
CA PRO A 196 -21.51 -0.44 -3.37
C PRO A 196 -20.88 0.72 -4.15
N GLU A 197 -20.82 0.57 -5.47
CA GLU A 197 -20.50 1.71 -6.32
C GLU A 197 -21.30 2.92 -5.85
N LEU A 198 -20.66 4.06 -5.66
CA LEU A 198 -21.35 5.32 -5.43
C LEU A 198 -22.04 5.71 -6.74
N SER A 199 -23.01 4.89 -7.15
CA SER A 199 -23.84 5.14 -8.30
C SER A 199 -24.93 6.13 -7.89
N ALA A 200 -24.68 7.41 -8.13
CA ALA A 200 -25.82 8.25 -8.46
C ALA A 200 -26.44 7.63 -9.74
N PRO A 201 -27.76 7.35 -9.74
CA PRO A 201 -28.44 6.91 -10.95
C PRO A 201 -28.07 7.91 -12.05
N ARG A 202 -27.55 7.43 -13.18
CA ARG A 202 -27.13 8.27 -14.32
C ARG A 202 -28.21 9.24 -14.79
N ASN A 203 -29.46 9.00 -14.38
CA ASN A 203 -30.65 9.74 -14.81
C ASN A 203 -30.92 10.99 -13.97
N ASN A 204 -30.25 11.24 -12.86
CA ASN A 204 -30.56 12.34 -11.94
C ASN A 204 -29.49 13.43 -11.85
N LEU A 205 -28.46 13.36 -12.70
CA LEU A 205 -27.53 14.48 -12.77
C LEU A 205 -28.12 15.55 -13.69
N PRO A 206 -28.09 16.83 -13.28
CA PRO A 206 -28.43 17.90 -14.16
C PRO A 206 -27.50 17.81 -15.37
N GLN A 207 -28.08 17.50 -16.53
CA GLN A 207 -27.42 17.65 -17.82
C GLN A 207 -26.86 19.07 -17.80
N ARG A 208 -25.53 19.23 -17.75
CA ARG A 208 -24.94 20.53 -18.03
C ARG A 208 -25.45 20.91 -19.40
N GLY A 209 -26.36 21.87 -19.43
CA GLY A 209 -26.99 22.30 -20.65
C GLY A 209 -25.94 22.66 -21.69
N GLY A 210 -25.88 21.85 -22.72
CA GLY A 210 -25.32 22.24 -24.01
C GLY A 210 -26.21 23.33 -24.61
N GLY A 211 -26.21 24.48 -23.99
CA GLY A 211 -26.92 25.67 -24.44
C GLY A 211 -25.91 26.71 -24.86
N GLY A 212 -25.42 26.55 -26.02
CA GLY A 212 -24.64 27.55 -26.73
C GLY A 212 -25.06 27.55 -28.19
N THR A 213 -26.29 27.90 -28.49
CA THR A 213 -26.60 28.46 -29.79
C THR A 213 -26.00 29.84 -29.79
N ASN A 214 -24.85 29.99 -30.43
CA ASN A 214 -24.37 31.30 -30.87
C ASN A 214 -25.27 31.78 -31.97
N PRO A 215 -25.66 33.07 -31.97
CA PRO A 215 -26.34 33.73 -33.06
C PRO A 215 -25.47 33.93 -34.29
#